data_b1b59256266adfdd9b42eb18398af368
#
_entry.id   b1b59256266adfdd9b42eb18398af368
#
_cell.length_a   1.000
_cell.length_b   1.000
_cell.length_c   1.000
_cell.angle_alpha   90.00
_cell.angle_beta   90.00
_cell.angle_gamma   90.00
#
_symmetry.space_group_name_H-M   'P 1'
#
loop_
_entity.id
_entity.type
_entity.pdbx_description
1 polymer ?
#
loop_
_entity_poly.entity_id
_entity_poly.type
_entity_poly.pdbx_seq_one_letter_code
_entity_poly.pdbx_strand_id
1 'polypeptide(L)'
;MVKAPTPALAPDEVLVGVRAIGLNYADIFCCLGLYAAANAVLHERGGGAFCPGLEFAGEVLAVGNETRQYSTGDRVYGFSRFGAYRTAVACREPYVRKIPDDWSFSEAAALLVQGLTAWHGLVELGAARAGSRVLVHSGRRRCRLRGSRDLSAPWV
;
A
#
# COMPACT_ATOMS: atom_id res chain seq x y z
N MET A 1 -17.03 -14.15 4.47
CA MET A 1 -15.78 -13.70 5.12
C MET A 1 -15.18 -14.91 5.80
N VAL A 2 -13.95 -15.27 5.49
CA VAL A 2 -13.27 -16.44 6.10
C VAL A 2 -12.54 -15.96 7.34
N LYS A 3 -12.75 -16.62 8.48
CA LYS A 3 -11.96 -16.38 9.69
C LYS A 3 -10.56 -17.00 9.47
N ALA A 4 -9.54 -16.15 9.51
CA ALA A 4 -8.15 -16.57 9.50
C ALA A 4 -7.51 -16.19 10.85
N PRO A 5 -6.51 -16.96 11.32
CA PRO A 5 -5.78 -16.58 12.53
C PRO A 5 -5.04 -15.25 12.30
N THR A 6 -4.83 -14.51 13.38
CA THR A 6 -3.95 -13.33 13.35
C THR A 6 -2.56 -13.77 12.87
N PRO A 7 -1.92 -13.04 11.93
CA PRO A 7 -0.58 -13.39 11.47
C PRO A 7 0.40 -13.46 12.63
N ALA A 8 1.29 -14.44 12.61
CA ALA A 8 2.45 -14.45 13.50
C ALA A 8 3.34 -13.26 13.13
N LEU A 9 3.90 -12.59 14.13
CA LEU A 9 4.71 -11.39 13.97
C LEU A 9 6.20 -11.78 13.95
N ALA A 10 6.88 -11.46 12.86
CA ALA A 10 8.34 -11.60 12.80
C ALA A 10 9.04 -10.46 13.56
N PRO A 11 10.33 -10.63 13.93
CA PRO A 11 11.07 -9.64 14.74
C PRO A 11 11.11 -8.24 14.13
N ASP A 12 11.16 -8.12 12.80
CA ASP A 12 11.25 -6.87 12.02
C ASP A 12 9.89 -6.39 11.49
N GLU A 13 8.79 -6.95 11.99
CA GLU A 13 7.44 -6.64 11.50
C GLU A 13 6.61 -5.84 12.49
N VAL A 14 5.65 -5.13 11.94
CA VAL A 14 4.61 -4.39 12.65
C VAL A 14 3.26 -5.04 12.34
N LEU A 15 2.49 -5.39 13.38
CA LEU A 15 1.12 -5.84 13.22
C LEU A 15 0.18 -4.64 13.21
N VAL A 16 -0.53 -4.46 12.12
CA VAL A 16 -1.44 -3.32 11.93
C VAL A 16 -2.88 -3.79 11.90
N GLY A 17 -3.71 -3.23 12.77
CA GLY A 17 -5.17 -3.35 12.72
C GLY A 17 -5.71 -2.46 11.60
N VAL A 18 -6.19 -3.06 10.53
CA VAL A 18 -6.57 -2.36 9.31
C VAL A 18 -7.87 -1.57 9.51
N ARG A 19 -7.86 -0.28 9.21
CA ARG A 19 -9.00 0.63 9.24
C ARG A 19 -9.47 1.01 7.83
N ALA A 20 -8.56 1.03 6.86
CA ALA A 20 -8.85 1.30 5.45
C ALA A 20 -7.90 0.53 4.55
N ILE A 21 -8.36 0.22 3.34
CA ILE A 21 -7.57 -0.41 2.28
C ILE A 21 -7.68 0.41 1.00
N GLY A 22 -6.60 0.47 0.22
CA GLY A 22 -6.65 0.98 -1.14
C GLY A 22 -7.11 -0.10 -2.11
N LEU A 23 -8.02 0.24 -3.01
CA LEU A 23 -8.51 -0.64 -4.06
C LEU A 23 -7.74 -0.39 -5.35
N ASN A 24 -7.16 -1.42 -5.92
CA ASN A 24 -6.37 -1.35 -7.14
C ASN A 24 -6.92 -2.28 -8.24
N TYR A 25 -6.69 -1.95 -9.51
CA TYR A 25 -7.04 -2.85 -10.61
C TYR A 25 -6.32 -4.20 -10.52
N ALA A 26 -5.11 -4.22 -9.96
CA ALA A 26 -4.38 -5.45 -9.68
C ALA A 26 -5.17 -6.41 -8.80
N ASP A 27 -5.93 -5.91 -7.83
CA ASP A 27 -6.76 -6.72 -6.95
C ASP A 27 -7.88 -7.44 -7.71
N ILE A 28 -8.49 -6.74 -8.70
CA ILE A 28 -9.49 -7.33 -9.59
C ILE A 28 -8.86 -8.44 -10.43
N PHE A 29 -7.70 -8.19 -11.02
CA PHE A 29 -6.98 -9.21 -11.80
C PHE A 29 -6.54 -10.39 -10.94
N CYS A 30 -6.17 -10.17 -9.68
CA CYS A 30 -5.91 -11.24 -8.72
C CYS A 30 -7.14 -12.13 -8.51
N CYS A 31 -8.31 -11.51 -8.29
CA CYS A 31 -9.57 -12.24 -8.09
C CYS A 31 -10.00 -13.03 -9.34
N LEU A 32 -9.67 -12.54 -10.53
CA LEU A 32 -9.96 -13.20 -11.81
C LEU A 32 -8.90 -14.24 -12.22
N GLY A 33 -7.83 -14.43 -11.44
CA GLY A 33 -6.72 -15.33 -11.78
C GLY A 33 -5.84 -14.82 -12.94
N LEU A 34 -5.95 -13.55 -13.31
CA LEU A 34 -5.25 -12.95 -14.46
C LEU A 34 -3.95 -12.22 -14.04
N TYR A 35 -3.61 -12.18 -12.76
CA TYR A 35 -2.42 -11.51 -12.26
C TYR A 35 -1.28 -12.50 -12.02
N ALA A 36 -0.30 -12.51 -12.93
CA ALA A 36 0.78 -13.50 -12.93
C ALA A 36 1.52 -13.62 -11.58
N ALA A 37 1.80 -12.48 -10.92
CA ALA A 37 2.49 -12.49 -9.62
C ALA A 37 1.65 -13.14 -8.51
N ALA A 38 0.31 -13.00 -8.54
CA ALA A 38 -0.57 -13.67 -7.59
C ALA A 38 -0.63 -15.19 -7.86
N ASN A 39 -0.69 -15.58 -9.13
CA ASN A 39 -0.67 -16.98 -9.54
C ASN A 39 0.63 -17.67 -9.14
N ALA A 40 1.79 -17.00 -9.28
CA ALA A 40 3.07 -17.50 -8.83
C ALA A 40 3.07 -17.77 -7.31
N VAL A 41 2.58 -16.83 -6.50
CA VAL A 41 2.49 -16.99 -5.03
C VAL A 41 1.54 -18.15 -4.66
N LEU A 42 0.41 -18.29 -5.37
CA LEU A 42 -0.50 -19.42 -5.16
C LEU A 42 0.16 -20.75 -5.50
N HIS A 43 0.90 -20.80 -6.60
CA HIS A 43 1.63 -21.99 -7.02
C HIS A 43 2.72 -22.38 -6.02
N GLU A 44 3.54 -21.42 -5.56
CA GLU A 44 4.58 -21.60 -4.53
C GLU A 44 4.00 -22.16 -3.21
N ARG A 45 2.76 -21.80 -2.87
CA ARG A 45 2.06 -22.28 -1.66
C ARG A 45 1.32 -23.59 -1.85
N GLY A 46 1.37 -24.20 -3.02
CA GLY A 46 0.62 -25.41 -3.32
C GLY A 46 -0.90 -25.19 -3.46
N GLY A 47 -1.32 -23.97 -3.79
CA GLY A 47 -2.73 -23.59 -3.91
C GLY A 47 -3.30 -23.01 -2.61
N GLY A 48 -4.63 -23.05 -2.47
CA GLY A 48 -5.35 -22.60 -1.28
C GLY A 48 -6.00 -21.23 -1.41
N ALA A 49 -6.40 -20.63 -0.28
CA ALA A 49 -7.05 -19.34 -0.26
C ALA A 49 -6.06 -18.20 -0.51
N PHE A 50 -6.41 -17.32 -1.44
CA PHE A 50 -5.66 -16.09 -1.73
C PHE A 50 -6.38 -14.88 -1.16
N CYS A 51 -5.61 -14.00 -0.53
CA CYS A 51 -6.11 -12.72 -0.05
C CYS A 51 -5.47 -11.60 -0.89
N PRO A 52 -6.24 -10.84 -1.68
CA PRO A 52 -5.73 -9.71 -2.42
C PRO A 52 -5.42 -8.52 -1.51
N GLY A 53 -5.05 -7.39 -2.10
CA GLY A 53 -4.79 -6.11 -1.44
C GLY A 53 -3.31 -5.80 -1.34
N LEU A 54 -2.95 -4.61 -1.82
CA LEU A 54 -1.57 -4.15 -1.91
C LEU A 54 -1.25 -3.05 -0.89
N GLU A 55 -2.25 -2.31 -0.42
CA GLU A 55 -2.04 -1.16 0.46
C GLU A 55 -3.13 -1.08 1.53
N PHE A 56 -2.75 -0.57 2.68
CA PHE A 56 -3.60 -0.46 3.86
C PHE A 56 -3.23 0.75 4.69
N ALA A 57 -4.15 1.16 5.57
CA ALA A 57 -3.89 2.08 6.66
C ALA A 57 -4.61 1.60 7.92
N GLY A 58 -4.04 1.88 9.07
CA GLY A 58 -4.59 1.41 10.35
C GLY A 58 -3.76 1.83 11.55
N GLU A 59 -3.96 1.15 12.65
CA GLU A 59 -3.28 1.38 13.91
C GLU A 59 -2.37 0.19 14.24
N VAL A 60 -1.20 0.48 14.75
CA VAL A 60 -0.26 -0.55 15.21
C VAL A 60 -0.83 -1.25 16.43
N LEU A 61 -1.00 -2.56 16.35
CA LEU A 61 -1.47 -3.42 17.44
C LEU A 61 -0.32 -4.03 18.23
N ALA A 62 0.77 -4.37 17.54
CA ALA A 62 1.98 -4.94 18.13
C ALA A 62 3.19 -4.68 17.23
N VAL A 63 4.37 -4.74 17.81
CA VAL A 63 5.65 -4.57 17.11
C VAL A 63 6.58 -5.73 17.43
N GLY A 64 7.35 -6.16 16.45
CA GLY A 64 8.42 -7.13 16.64
C GLY A 64 9.57 -6.54 17.46
N ASN A 65 10.37 -7.39 18.07
CA ASN A 65 11.41 -6.97 19.02
C ASN A 65 12.62 -6.27 18.35
N GLU A 66 12.71 -6.31 17.03
CA GLU A 66 13.74 -5.59 16.25
C GLU A 66 13.23 -4.28 15.65
N THR A 67 11.92 -4.02 15.68
CA THR A 67 11.33 -2.76 15.19
C THR A 67 11.71 -1.59 16.12
N ARG A 68 12.00 -0.42 15.54
CA ARG A 68 12.52 0.73 16.27
C ARG A 68 11.72 2.02 16.09
N GLN A 69 10.95 2.11 15.01
CA GLN A 69 10.32 3.37 14.58
C GLN A 69 8.84 3.47 14.99
N TYR A 70 8.24 2.36 15.42
CA TYR A 70 6.81 2.27 15.69
C TYR A 70 6.51 1.78 17.11
N SER A 71 5.36 2.22 17.62
CA SER A 71 4.80 1.79 18.90
C SER A 71 3.32 1.44 18.72
N THR A 72 2.80 0.62 19.62
CA THR A 72 1.35 0.32 19.66
C THR A 72 0.54 1.60 19.78
N GLY A 73 -0.49 1.73 18.94
CA GLY A 73 -1.34 2.92 18.82
C GLY A 73 -0.90 3.90 17.72
N ASP A 74 0.30 3.77 17.15
CA ASP A 74 0.72 4.62 16.03
C ASP A 74 -0.24 4.45 14.85
N ARG A 75 -0.64 5.57 14.25
CA ARG A 75 -1.40 5.61 13.00
C ARG A 75 -0.45 5.44 11.83
N VAL A 76 -0.66 4.38 11.04
CA VAL A 76 0.27 4.00 9.97
C VAL A 76 -0.46 3.62 8.69
N TYR A 77 0.25 3.78 7.57
CA TYR A 77 -0.12 3.22 6.28
C TYR A 77 1.04 2.42 5.72
N GLY A 78 0.75 1.44 4.88
CA GLY A 78 1.79 0.56 4.40
C GLY A 78 1.43 -0.16 3.11
N PHE A 79 2.46 -0.80 2.57
CA PHE A 79 2.41 -1.62 1.37
C PHE A 79 2.65 -3.08 1.72
N SER A 80 1.85 -3.97 1.14
CA SER A 80 2.04 -5.41 1.21
C SER A 80 1.98 -6.00 -0.21
N ARG A 81 2.83 -6.96 -0.51
CA ARG A 81 2.79 -7.62 -1.83
C ARG A 81 1.40 -8.20 -2.14
N PHE A 82 0.71 -8.71 -1.12
CA PHE A 82 -0.69 -9.14 -1.13
C PHE A 82 -1.18 -9.25 0.31
N GLY A 83 -2.48 -9.44 0.51
CA GLY A 83 -3.03 -9.79 1.80
C GLY A 83 -3.54 -8.60 2.62
N ALA A 84 -3.63 -7.40 2.05
CA ALA A 84 -4.15 -6.23 2.77
C ALA A 84 -5.68 -6.28 3.02
N TYR A 85 -6.43 -7.16 2.32
CA TYR A 85 -7.87 -7.32 2.55
C TYR A 85 -8.17 -8.19 3.78
N ARG A 86 -7.58 -7.80 4.90
CA ARG A 86 -7.72 -8.45 6.21
C ARG A 86 -7.97 -7.41 7.28
N THR A 87 -8.46 -7.87 8.43
CA THR A 87 -8.63 -7.01 9.62
C THR A 87 -7.31 -6.70 10.32
N ALA A 88 -6.28 -7.54 10.11
CA ALA A 88 -4.93 -7.30 10.61
C ALA A 88 -3.88 -7.79 9.59
N VAL A 89 -2.82 -7.01 9.42
CA VAL A 89 -1.71 -7.28 8.51
C VAL A 89 -0.40 -7.17 9.27
N ALA A 90 0.44 -8.21 9.18
CA ALA A 90 1.85 -8.12 9.57
C ALA A 90 2.65 -7.59 8.37
N CYS A 91 3.44 -6.57 8.59
CA CYS A 91 4.20 -5.89 7.54
C CYS A 91 5.57 -5.50 8.07
N ARG A 92 6.61 -5.71 7.26
CA ARG A 92 7.97 -5.33 7.65
C ARG A 92 8.11 -3.82 7.80
N GLU A 93 8.84 -3.39 8.81
CA GLU A 93 9.03 -1.98 9.17
C GLU A 93 9.37 -1.06 7.98
N PRO A 94 10.24 -1.42 7.01
CA PRO A 94 10.58 -0.56 5.88
C PRO A 94 9.41 -0.23 4.94
N TYR A 95 8.35 -1.02 4.96
CA TYR A 95 7.16 -0.83 4.11
C TYR A 95 6.00 -0.12 4.80
N VAL A 96 6.24 0.42 5.98
CA VAL A 96 5.26 1.15 6.80
C VAL A 96 5.68 2.60 6.95
N ARG A 97 4.74 3.53 7.04
CA ARG A 97 4.97 4.96 7.33
C ARG A 97 3.91 5.49 8.27
N LYS A 98 4.27 6.45 9.12
CA LYS A 98 3.31 7.17 9.96
C LYS A 98 2.39 8.02 9.10
N ILE A 99 1.11 8.06 9.46
CA ILE A 99 0.11 8.91 8.82
C ILE A 99 0.27 10.33 9.38
N PRO A 100 0.34 11.37 8.53
CA PRO A 100 0.24 12.75 8.99
C PRO A 100 -1.03 12.99 9.83
N ASP A 101 -0.95 13.87 10.82
CA ASP A 101 -2.03 14.05 11.80
C ASP A 101 -3.35 14.51 11.17
N ASP A 102 -3.27 15.30 10.10
CA ASP A 102 -4.40 15.86 9.36
C ASP A 102 -5.02 14.89 8.33
N TRP A 103 -4.44 13.68 8.16
CA TRP A 103 -4.92 12.70 7.20
C TRP A 103 -5.83 11.66 7.83
N SER A 104 -6.88 11.29 7.11
CA SER A 104 -7.70 10.14 7.44
C SER A 104 -7.03 8.82 7.03
N PHE A 105 -7.45 7.70 7.62
CA PHE A 105 -7.01 6.37 7.18
C PHE A 105 -7.33 6.10 5.72
N SER A 106 -8.46 6.59 5.21
CA SER A 106 -8.86 6.40 3.81
C SER A 106 -7.97 7.14 2.84
N GLU A 107 -7.54 8.36 3.16
CA GLU A 107 -6.60 9.12 2.35
C GLU A 107 -5.23 8.46 2.34
N ALA A 108 -4.75 8.04 3.50
CA ALA A 108 -3.47 7.37 3.65
C ALA A 108 -3.43 6.02 2.92
N ALA A 109 -4.50 5.21 3.03
CA ALA A 109 -4.58 3.91 2.36
C ALA A 109 -4.59 4.00 0.83
N ALA A 110 -5.01 5.12 0.26
CA ALA A 110 -5.10 5.30 -1.20
C ALA A 110 -3.86 5.99 -1.81
N LEU A 111 -2.78 6.16 -1.04
CA LEU A 111 -1.63 6.95 -1.48
C LEU A 111 -0.53 6.13 -2.15
N LEU A 112 -0.12 5.02 -1.51
CA LEU A 112 1.17 4.39 -1.84
C LEU A 112 1.22 3.84 -3.25
N VAL A 113 0.33 2.93 -3.60
CA VAL A 113 0.38 2.26 -4.91
C VAL A 113 0.17 3.27 -6.03
N GLN A 114 -0.81 4.15 -5.88
CA GLN A 114 -1.15 5.13 -6.91
C GLN A 114 -0.10 6.25 -6.99
N GLY A 115 0.32 6.78 -5.84
CA GLY A 115 1.30 7.85 -5.76
C GLY A 115 2.67 7.43 -6.26
N LEU A 116 3.17 6.28 -5.79
CA LEU A 116 4.47 5.75 -6.22
C LEU A 116 4.47 5.33 -7.70
N THR A 117 3.37 4.77 -8.20
CA THR A 117 3.23 4.44 -9.62
C THR A 117 3.28 5.70 -10.48
N ALA A 118 2.55 6.73 -10.08
CA ALA A 118 2.56 8.01 -10.79
C ALA A 118 3.94 8.68 -10.73
N TRP A 119 4.56 8.71 -9.55
CA TRP A 119 5.90 9.28 -9.36
C TRP A 119 6.93 8.53 -10.21
N HIS A 120 6.97 7.22 -10.14
CA HIS A 120 7.89 6.39 -10.93
C HIS A 120 7.69 6.61 -12.44
N GLY A 121 6.43 6.61 -12.89
CA GLY A 121 6.11 6.84 -14.30
C GLY A 121 6.51 8.24 -14.81
N LEU A 122 6.30 9.27 -14.00
CA LEU A 122 6.57 10.65 -14.39
C LEU A 122 8.04 11.04 -14.21
N VAL A 123 8.61 10.73 -13.06
CA VAL A 123 9.93 11.21 -12.66
C VAL A 123 11.02 10.27 -13.12
N GLU A 124 10.92 8.98 -12.77
CA GLU A 124 11.97 8.01 -13.09
C GLU A 124 11.98 7.61 -14.55
N LEU A 125 10.82 7.23 -15.11
CA LEU A 125 10.74 6.79 -16.50
C LEU A 125 10.54 7.94 -17.50
N GLY A 126 9.68 8.91 -17.12
CA GLY A 126 9.35 10.05 -17.96
C GLY A 126 10.32 11.22 -17.86
N ALA A 127 11.29 11.17 -16.93
CA ALA A 127 12.27 12.21 -16.66
C ALA A 127 11.65 13.63 -16.54
N ALA A 128 10.43 13.72 -16.02
CA ALA A 128 9.74 14.99 -15.84
C ALA A 128 10.46 15.86 -14.81
N ARG A 129 10.59 17.15 -15.14
CA ARG A 129 11.30 18.15 -14.32
C ARG A 129 10.42 19.38 -14.15
N ALA A 130 10.81 20.29 -13.27
CA ALA A 130 10.14 21.60 -13.14
C ALA A 130 9.98 22.26 -14.52
N GLY A 131 8.77 22.70 -14.85
CA GLY A 131 8.42 23.26 -16.15
C GLY A 131 8.03 22.24 -17.23
N SER A 132 8.13 20.94 -16.99
CA SER A 132 7.65 19.91 -17.92
C SER A 132 6.14 20.00 -18.13
N ARG A 133 5.70 19.84 -19.37
CA ARG A 133 4.27 19.75 -19.72
C ARG A 133 3.89 18.28 -19.86
N VAL A 134 2.97 17.81 -19.03
CA VAL A 134 2.60 16.39 -18.95
C VAL A 134 1.12 16.23 -19.32
N LEU A 135 0.84 15.31 -20.25
CA LEU A 135 -0.51 14.88 -20.57
C LEU A 135 -0.83 13.58 -19.81
N VAL A 136 -1.83 13.62 -18.95
CA VAL A 136 -2.30 12.43 -18.22
C VAL A 136 -3.64 11.98 -18.79
N HIS A 137 -3.64 10.83 -19.48
CA HIS A 137 -4.86 10.21 -19.97
C HIS A 137 -5.69 9.65 -18.79
N SER A 138 -7.01 9.80 -18.85
CA SER A 138 -7.94 9.31 -17.82
C SER A 138 -7.70 9.87 -16.40
N GLY A 139 -7.16 11.07 -16.28
CA GLY A 139 -6.78 11.71 -15.02
C GLY A 139 -7.91 11.87 -13.98
N ARG A 140 -9.16 11.57 -14.33
CA ARG A 140 -10.29 11.47 -13.37
C ARG A 140 -10.35 10.13 -12.64
N ARG A 141 -9.66 9.10 -13.14
CA ARG A 141 -9.64 7.76 -12.55
C ARG A 141 -8.32 7.53 -11.84
N ARG A 142 -8.34 7.38 -10.54
CA ARG A 142 -7.30 6.92 -9.60
C ARG A 142 -5.89 7.55 -9.61
N CYS A 143 -5.35 7.97 -10.75
CA CYS A 143 -4.08 8.71 -10.80
C CYS A 143 -4.29 10.22 -10.84
N ARG A 144 -5.33 10.71 -10.21
CA ARG A 144 -5.45 12.15 -9.99
C ARG A 144 -4.44 12.52 -8.92
N LEU A 145 -3.21 12.71 -9.36
CA LEU A 145 -2.19 13.36 -8.58
C LEU A 145 -2.81 14.60 -7.92
N ARG A 146 -2.73 14.68 -6.62
CA ARG A 146 -2.83 15.97 -5.92
C ARG A 146 -1.80 16.98 -6.45
N GLY A 147 -1.04 16.61 -7.47
CA GLY A 147 0.05 17.32 -8.08
C GLY A 147 -0.17 17.88 -9.47
N SER A 148 -1.41 18.23 -9.89
CA SER A 148 -1.51 19.12 -11.05
C SER A 148 -1.13 20.56 -10.72
N ARG A 149 -0.67 20.85 -9.50
CA ARG A 149 -0.42 22.22 -9.06
C ARG A 149 1.02 22.61 -8.90
N ASP A 150 1.96 21.73 -8.73
CA ASP A 150 3.37 22.12 -8.68
C ASP A 150 4.30 20.90 -8.57
N LEU A 151 5.08 20.64 -9.61
CA LEU A 151 6.19 19.69 -9.53
C LEU A 151 7.39 20.28 -8.74
N SER A 152 7.27 21.48 -8.22
CA SER A 152 8.29 22.14 -7.40
C SER A 152 8.13 21.88 -5.91
N ALA A 153 7.00 21.31 -5.46
CA ALA A 153 6.83 20.95 -4.06
C ALA A 153 7.66 19.70 -3.73
N PRO A 154 8.49 19.72 -2.68
CA PRO A 154 9.20 18.52 -2.26
C PRO A 154 8.17 17.48 -1.78
N TRP A 155 8.25 16.30 -2.37
CA TRP A 155 7.50 15.13 -1.92
C TRP A 155 8.13 14.63 -0.61
N VAL A 156 7.60 15.06 0.52
CA VAL A 156 7.96 14.54 1.84
C VAL A 156 6.83 13.68 2.35
#